data_43d879e7ada035adeade91aea6ad97c9
#
_entry.id   43d879e7ada035adeade91aea6ad97c9
#
_cell.length_a   1.000
_cell.length_b   1.000
_cell.length_c   1.000
_cell.angle_alpha   90.00
_cell.angle_beta   90.00
_cell.angle_gamma   90.00
#
_symmetry.space_group_name_H-M   'P 1'
#
loop_
_entity.id
_entity.type
_entity.pdbx_description
1 polymer ?
#
loop_
_entity_poly.entity_id
_entity_poly.type
_entity_poly.pdbx_seq_one_letter_code
_entity_poly.pdbx_strand_id
1 'polypeptide(L)'
;MKKKKTSSILRKFLLFNLSIFSVLGLFTIVYLNAIQPNLVKKVSASHFIIINNTSDHIERLGVKFDKKGIKQFLLSTRFLFQGLDRVQFFSKSGELIGDTNILDLDTSVFEKSDEVIEEGAEKKEITINPFLQKGSEKNSIINIIKNKYKDQPITIENEINNTFFVSTISDLKLKDVVVGYIVVTNEANNILIAVAERKNFIIRTVLAIALVILIFSLFL
;
A
#
# COMPACT_ATOMS: atom_id res chain seq x y z
N MET A 1 19.15 -52.70 39.21
CA MET A 1 18.11 -51.65 39.08
C MET A 1 18.71 -50.27 38.79
N LYS A 2 19.06 -49.94 37.52
CA LYS A 2 19.64 -48.61 37.15
C LYS A 2 18.93 -47.90 35.97
N LYS A 3 17.68 -48.27 35.62
CA LYS A 3 16.93 -47.70 34.49
C LYS A 3 16.10 -46.43 34.76
N LYS A 4 15.99 -46.00 36.02
CA LYS A 4 15.08 -44.88 36.38
C LYS A 4 15.70 -43.47 36.24
N LYS A 5 17.04 -43.36 36.21
CA LYS A 5 17.68 -42.04 36.18
C LYS A 5 17.76 -41.41 34.78
N THR A 6 17.95 -42.21 33.75
CA THR A 6 18.05 -41.74 32.33
C THR A 6 16.71 -41.20 31.83
N SER A 7 15.58 -41.79 32.18
CA SER A 7 14.25 -41.31 31.76
C SER A 7 13.89 -39.94 32.33
N SER A 8 14.42 -39.58 33.50
CA SER A 8 14.18 -38.27 34.14
C SER A 8 14.99 -37.12 33.46
N ILE A 9 16.21 -37.40 33.02
CA ILE A 9 17.06 -36.42 32.33
C ILE A 9 16.49 -36.17 30.93
N LEU A 10 16.17 -37.22 30.19
CA LEU A 10 15.54 -37.13 28.88
C LEU A 10 14.22 -36.32 28.92
N ARG A 11 13.38 -36.57 29.92
CA ARG A 11 12.13 -35.85 30.10
C ARG A 11 12.34 -34.35 30.39
N LYS A 12 13.31 -34.00 31.22
CA LYS A 12 13.67 -32.61 31.52
C LYS A 12 14.21 -31.89 30.27
N PHE A 13 15.06 -32.58 29.52
CA PHE A 13 15.62 -32.06 28.26
C PHE A 13 14.52 -31.84 27.22
N LEU A 14 13.59 -32.78 27.10
CA LEU A 14 12.45 -32.69 26.17
C LEU A 14 11.51 -31.53 26.55
N LEU A 15 11.22 -31.36 27.84
CA LEU A 15 10.41 -30.24 28.34
C LEU A 15 11.09 -28.89 28.12
N PHE A 16 12.42 -28.82 28.32
CA PHE A 16 13.20 -27.61 28.06
C PHE A 16 13.16 -27.22 26.57
N ASN A 17 13.40 -28.18 25.66
CA ASN A 17 13.28 -27.95 24.23
C ASN A 17 11.87 -27.54 23.81
N LEU A 18 10.84 -28.19 24.35
CA LEU A 18 9.44 -27.82 24.09
C LEU A 18 9.15 -26.38 24.51
N SER A 19 9.70 -25.95 25.65
CA SER A 19 9.56 -24.55 26.11
C SER A 19 10.22 -23.58 25.15
N ILE A 20 11.45 -23.87 24.70
CA ILE A 20 12.16 -23.03 23.70
C ILE A 20 11.35 -22.95 22.40
N PHE A 21 10.85 -24.07 21.90
CA PHE A 21 10.03 -24.09 20.69
C PHE A 21 8.73 -23.30 20.83
N SER A 22 8.08 -23.39 21.99
CA SER A 22 6.87 -22.61 22.25
C SER A 22 7.15 -21.11 22.19
N VAL A 23 8.23 -20.66 22.80
CA VAL A 23 8.65 -19.26 22.78
C VAL A 23 9.02 -18.83 21.34
N LEU A 24 9.79 -19.64 20.64
CA LEU A 24 10.21 -19.36 19.26
C LEU A 24 9.03 -19.30 18.31
N GLY A 25 8.06 -20.23 18.48
CA GLY A 25 6.82 -20.26 17.71
C GLY A 25 5.98 -18.99 17.92
N LEU A 26 5.88 -18.55 19.18
CA LEU A 26 5.14 -17.34 19.51
C LEU A 26 5.78 -16.09 18.87
N PHE A 27 7.10 -15.94 18.97
CA PHE A 27 7.81 -14.85 18.29
C PHE A 27 7.65 -14.92 16.77
N THR A 28 7.68 -16.11 16.19
CA THR A 28 7.48 -16.32 14.75
C THR A 28 6.10 -15.82 14.32
N ILE A 29 5.04 -16.17 15.06
CA ILE A 29 3.67 -15.72 14.75
C ILE A 29 3.56 -14.21 14.84
N VAL A 30 4.07 -13.58 15.90
CA VAL A 30 4.07 -12.13 16.08
C VAL A 30 4.81 -11.44 14.94
N TYR A 31 5.98 -11.94 14.57
CA TYR A 31 6.78 -11.38 13.48
C TYR A 31 6.06 -11.50 12.13
N LEU A 32 5.48 -12.66 11.81
CA LEU A 32 4.74 -12.89 10.57
C LEU A 32 3.55 -11.94 10.43
N ASN A 33 2.82 -11.71 11.52
CA ASN A 33 1.69 -10.79 11.52
C ASN A 33 2.10 -9.31 11.39
N ALA A 34 3.34 -8.97 11.73
CA ALA A 34 3.85 -7.61 11.63
C ALA A 34 4.43 -7.25 10.24
N ILE A 35 4.69 -8.23 9.37
CA ILE A 35 5.37 -7.99 8.09
C ILE A 35 4.52 -7.09 7.17
N GLN A 36 3.27 -7.47 6.91
CA GLN A 36 2.40 -6.73 6.00
C GLN A 36 2.15 -5.30 6.46
N PRO A 37 1.71 -5.03 7.71
CA PRO A 37 1.52 -3.67 8.19
C PRO A 37 2.76 -2.80 8.09
N ASN A 38 3.95 -3.36 8.33
CA ASN A 38 5.21 -2.62 8.21
C ASN A 38 5.53 -2.25 6.75
N LEU A 39 5.23 -3.12 5.78
CA LEU A 39 5.43 -2.82 4.36
C LEU A 39 4.42 -1.77 3.89
N VAL A 40 3.15 -1.90 4.27
CA VAL A 40 2.11 -0.90 3.99
C VAL A 40 2.48 0.47 4.58
N LYS A 41 2.99 0.50 5.82
CA LYS A 41 3.47 1.74 6.44
C LYS A 41 4.58 2.42 5.65
N LYS A 42 5.50 1.65 5.02
CA LYS A 42 6.54 2.22 4.15
C LYS A 42 5.95 2.86 2.90
N VAL A 43 4.98 2.21 2.25
CA VAL A 43 4.28 2.77 1.08
C VAL A 43 3.53 4.04 1.49
N SER A 44 2.80 4.00 2.58
CA SER A 44 2.09 5.17 3.11
C SER A 44 3.03 6.34 3.45
N ALA A 45 4.20 6.06 4.01
CA ALA A 45 5.20 7.10 4.27
C ALA A 45 5.72 7.74 2.98
N SER A 46 5.91 6.95 1.90
CA SER A 46 6.26 7.47 0.58
C SER A 46 5.14 8.34 0.02
N HIS A 47 3.88 7.90 0.11
CA HIS A 47 2.71 8.70 -0.29
C HIS A 47 2.68 10.03 0.45
N PHE A 48 2.95 10.04 1.76
CA PHE A 48 2.94 11.25 2.56
C PHE A 48 4.01 12.26 2.10
N ILE A 49 5.19 11.80 1.74
CA ILE A 49 6.24 12.67 1.17
C ILE A 49 5.75 13.29 -0.15
N ILE A 50 5.09 12.51 -1.02
CA ILE A 50 4.55 13.00 -2.28
C ILE A 50 3.43 14.02 -2.04
N ILE A 51 2.55 13.76 -1.07
CA ILE A 51 1.47 14.68 -0.68
C ILE A 51 2.03 16.02 -0.22
N ASN A 52 3.03 16.00 0.67
CA ASN A 52 3.66 17.23 1.16
C ASN A 52 4.35 17.99 0.03
N ASN A 53 5.14 17.31 -0.80
CA ASN A 53 5.78 17.95 -1.95
C ASN A 53 4.75 18.53 -2.93
N THR A 54 3.62 17.87 -3.12
CA THR A 54 2.53 18.35 -3.97
C THR A 54 1.89 19.60 -3.38
N SER A 55 1.64 19.61 -2.05
CA SER A 55 1.12 20.77 -1.34
C SER A 55 2.03 21.99 -1.51
N ASP A 56 3.33 21.79 -1.26
CA ASP A 56 4.35 22.83 -1.43
C ASP A 56 4.44 23.36 -2.88
N HIS A 57 4.28 22.46 -3.86
CA HIS A 57 4.27 22.87 -5.29
C HIS A 57 3.04 23.70 -5.63
N ILE A 58 1.86 23.29 -5.20
CA ILE A 58 0.61 24.01 -5.40
C ILE A 58 0.70 25.42 -4.78
N GLU A 59 1.25 25.50 -3.55
CA GLU A 59 1.44 26.76 -2.87
C GLU A 59 2.42 27.68 -3.60
N ARG A 60 3.61 27.19 -3.95
CA ARG A 60 4.65 27.97 -4.66
C ARG A 60 4.22 28.47 -6.02
N LEU A 61 3.44 27.68 -6.75
CA LEU A 61 2.93 28.06 -8.06
C LEU A 61 1.67 28.94 -7.97
N GLY A 62 1.14 29.18 -6.77
CA GLY A 62 -0.08 29.97 -6.56
C GLY A 62 -1.30 29.35 -7.25
N VAL A 63 -1.36 28.03 -7.35
CA VAL A 63 -2.45 27.32 -8.02
C VAL A 63 -3.74 27.47 -7.23
N LYS A 64 -4.80 27.91 -7.90
CA LYS A 64 -6.13 27.93 -7.28
C LYS A 64 -6.63 26.50 -7.06
N PHE A 65 -7.10 26.22 -5.85
CA PHE A 65 -7.58 24.89 -5.48
C PHE A 65 -9.04 24.71 -5.92
N ASP A 66 -9.25 24.73 -7.24
CA ASP A 66 -10.52 24.47 -7.92
C ASP A 66 -10.31 23.50 -9.10
N LYS A 67 -11.39 23.06 -9.75
CA LYS A 67 -11.31 22.10 -10.87
C LYS A 67 -10.39 22.56 -12.00
N LYS A 68 -10.41 23.86 -12.33
CA LYS A 68 -9.61 24.40 -13.43
C LYS A 68 -8.13 24.49 -13.06
N GLY A 69 -7.83 25.04 -11.86
CA GLY A 69 -6.47 25.18 -11.37
C GLY A 69 -5.80 23.82 -11.16
N ILE A 70 -6.48 22.87 -10.54
CA ILE A 70 -5.95 21.52 -10.33
C ILE A 70 -5.78 20.76 -11.66
N LYS A 71 -6.72 20.89 -12.62
CA LYS A 71 -6.53 20.30 -13.96
C LYS A 71 -5.26 20.85 -14.62
N GLN A 72 -5.05 22.16 -14.63
CA GLN A 72 -3.85 22.78 -15.20
C GLN A 72 -2.58 22.36 -14.47
N PHE A 73 -2.61 22.30 -13.15
CA PHE A 73 -1.51 21.81 -12.32
C PHE A 73 -1.14 20.38 -12.69
N LEU A 74 -2.11 19.46 -12.75
CA LEU A 74 -1.87 18.06 -13.11
C LEU A 74 -1.29 17.91 -14.51
N LEU A 75 -1.75 18.71 -15.48
CA LEU A 75 -1.21 18.70 -16.85
C LEU A 75 0.25 19.17 -16.90
N SER A 76 0.59 20.22 -16.15
CA SER A 76 1.95 20.79 -16.14
C SER A 76 2.95 20.00 -15.29
N THR A 77 2.47 19.24 -14.30
CA THR A 77 3.30 18.54 -13.31
C THR A 77 3.13 17.01 -13.35
N ARG A 78 2.64 16.48 -14.46
CA ARG A 78 2.37 15.04 -14.63
C ARG A 78 3.57 14.16 -14.26
N PHE A 79 4.79 14.62 -14.50
CA PHE A 79 6.01 13.89 -14.17
C PHE A 79 6.20 13.66 -12.66
N LEU A 80 5.60 14.48 -11.80
CA LEU A 80 5.68 14.32 -10.34
C LEU A 80 4.94 13.08 -9.86
N PHE A 81 4.01 12.60 -10.64
CA PHE A 81 3.15 11.47 -10.31
C PHE A 81 3.52 10.17 -11.06
N GLN A 82 4.67 10.18 -11.75
CA GLN A 82 5.19 8.98 -12.40
C GLN A 82 5.49 7.92 -11.33
N GLY A 83 4.97 6.70 -11.55
CA GLY A 83 5.09 5.60 -10.59
C GLY A 83 4.01 5.55 -9.51
N LEU A 84 3.01 6.43 -9.60
CA LEU A 84 1.76 6.33 -8.85
C LEU A 84 0.66 5.87 -9.80
N ASP A 85 -0.21 4.99 -9.31
CA ASP A 85 -1.32 4.53 -10.15
C ASP A 85 -2.43 5.56 -10.23
N ARG A 86 -2.66 6.29 -9.13
CA ARG A 86 -3.70 7.32 -9.12
C ARG A 86 -3.47 8.37 -8.04
N VAL A 87 -3.73 9.63 -8.41
CA VAL A 87 -3.79 10.75 -7.48
C VAL A 87 -5.09 11.49 -7.68
N GLN A 88 -5.81 11.69 -6.60
CA GLN A 88 -7.12 12.36 -6.60
C GLN A 88 -7.11 13.55 -5.64
N PHE A 89 -7.75 14.64 -6.06
CA PHE A 89 -7.90 15.85 -5.28
C PHE A 89 -9.38 16.08 -4.97
N PHE A 90 -9.67 16.31 -3.71
CA PHE A 90 -11.04 16.56 -3.23
C PHE A 90 -11.12 17.93 -2.56
N SER A 91 -12.22 18.64 -2.77
CA SER A 91 -12.52 19.87 -2.04
C SER A 91 -12.80 19.58 -0.55
N LYS A 92 -12.91 20.62 0.28
CA LYS A 92 -13.35 20.48 1.68
C LYS A 92 -14.71 19.78 1.82
N SER A 93 -15.60 19.96 0.85
CA SER A 93 -16.92 19.31 0.82
C SER A 93 -16.86 17.85 0.40
N GLY A 94 -15.69 17.34 -0.04
CA GLY A 94 -15.51 15.99 -0.58
C GLY A 94 -15.86 15.88 -2.07
N GLU A 95 -15.97 16.98 -2.80
CA GLU A 95 -16.16 16.96 -4.26
C GLU A 95 -14.82 16.65 -4.94
N LEU A 96 -14.80 15.73 -5.91
CA LEU A 96 -13.63 15.42 -6.73
C LEU A 96 -13.35 16.60 -7.67
N ILE A 97 -12.18 17.22 -7.52
CA ILE A 97 -11.74 18.38 -8.33
C ILE A 97 -10.61 18.05 -9.30
N GLY A 98 -9.89 16.95 -9.08
CA GLY A 98 -8.84 16.46 -9.99
C GLY A 98 -8.57 14.99 -9.81
N ASP A 99 -8.18 14.32 -10.92
CA ASP A 99 -7.86 12.89 -10.92
C ASP A 99 -6.90 12.61 -12.09
N THR A 100 -5.77 11.99 -11.81
CA THR A 100 -4.77 11.65 -12.83
C THR A 100 -5.30 10.68 -13.88
N ASN A 101 -6.18 9.75 -13.50
CA ASN A 101 -6.76 8.78 -14.44
C ASN A 101 -7.70 9.43 -15.47
N ILE A 102 -8.43 10.47 -15.07
CA ILE A 102 -9.34 11.18 -15.99
C ILE A 102 -8.54 11.97 -17.03
N LEU A 103 -7.35 12.47 -16.66
CA LEU A 103 -6.48 13.17 -17.59
C LEU A 103 -5.91 12.24 -18.68
N ASP A 104 -5.66 10.99 -18.36
CA ASP A 104 -5.17 10.01 -19.33
C ASP A 104 -6.23 9.58 -20.35
N LEU A 105 -7.52 9.79 -20.02
CA LEU A 105 -8.66 9.51 -20.91
C LEU A 105 -9.12 10.74 -21.72
N ASP A 106 -8.59 11.94 -21.43
CA ASP A 106 -8.97 13.19 -22.11
C ASP A 106 -8.13 13.33 -23.39
N THR A 107 -8.65 12.76 -24.50
CA THR A 107 -8.01 12.82 -25.83
C THR A 107 -7.83 14.26 -26.32
N SER A 108 -8.58 15.24 -25.81
CA SER A 108 -8.43 16.66 -26.18
C SER A 108 -7.07 17.26 -25.82
N VAL A 109 -6.30 16.59 -24.96
CA VAL A 109 -4.93 16.97 -24.61
C VAL A 109 -3.96 16.62 -25.74
N PHE A 110 -4.29 15.65 -26.59
CA PHE A 110 -3.47 15.14 -27.69
C PHE A 110 -3.84 15.73 -29.05
N GLU A 111 -4.97 16.42 -29.16
CA GLU A 111 -5.44 17.01 -30.41
C GLU A 111 -4.62 18.20 -30.91
N LYS A 112 -3.53 18.61 -30.26
CA LYS A 112 -2.64 19.70 -30.67
C LYS A 112 -1.27 19.27 -31.16
N SER A 113 -0.99 18.01 -31.36
CA SER A 113 0.18 17.57 -32.10
C SER A 113 -0.25 16.90 -33.40
N ASP A 114 0.21 17.54 -34.49
CA ASP A 114 -0.07 17.23 -35.87
C ASP A 114 -0.22 15.72 -36.19
N GLU A 115 -1.19 15.49 -37.10
CA GLU A 115 -1.49 14.19 -37.70
C GLU A 115 -0.22 13.45 -38.15
N VAL A 116 0.17 12.43 -37.41
CA VAL A 116 0.92 11.32 -37.94
C VAL A 116 0.03 10.07 -37.75
N ILE A 117 -0.71 9.74 -38.79
CA ILE A 117 -1.46 8.51 -38.90
C ILE A 117 -0.42 7.40 -39.12
N GLU A 118 0.00 6.71 -38.07
CA GLU A 118 0.60 5.39 -38.20
C GLU A 118 -0.52 4.33 -38.23
N GLU A 119 -0.86 3.88 -39.45
CA GLU A 119 -1.63 2.68 -39.67
C GLU A 119 -0.88 1.48 -39.07
N GLY A 120 -1.40 0.87 -38.03
CA GLY A 120 -0.89 -0.38 -37.50
C GLY A 120 -0.82 -0.55 -35.99
N ALA A 121 -1.28 0.38 -35.18
CA ALA A 121 -1.36 0.16 -33.75
C ALA A 121 -2.55 -0.74 -33.43
N GLU A 122 -2.27 -2.01 -33.08
CA GLU A 122 -3.23 -2.88 -32.42
C GLU A 122 -3.91 -2.11 -31.29
N LYS A 123 -5.26 -2.08 -31.29
CA LYS A 123 -6.06 -1.58 -30.17
C LYS A 123 -5.66 -2.41 -28.95
N LYS A 124 -4.73 -1.90 -28.15
CA LYS A 124 -4.59 -2.35 -26.76
C LYS A 124 -5.95 -2.15 -26.14
N GLU A 125 -6.61 -3.24 -25.79
CA GLU A 125 -7.78 -3.20 -24.91
C GLU A 125 -7.40 -2.26 -23.75
N ILE A 126 -8.12 -1.16 -23.66
CA ILE A 126 -8.03 -0.24 -22.53
C ILE A 126 -8.45 -1.11 -21.34
N THR A 127 -7.48 -1.58 -20.59
CA THR A 127 -7.72 -2.27 -19.33
C THR A 127 -8.48 -1.25 -18.49
N ILE A 128 -9.81 -1.41 -18.43
CA ILE A 128 -10.69 -0.53 -17.66
C ILE A 128 -10.18 -0.62 -16.24
N ASN A 129 -9.51 0.45 -15.81
CA ASN A 129 -8.93 0.55 -14.49
C ASN A 129 -10.05 0.21 -13.48
N PRO A 130 -9.90 -0.80 -12.60
CA PRO A 130 -10.96 -1.26 -11.71
C PRO A 130 -11.53 -0.15 -10.83
N PHE A 131 -10.82 0.99 -10.70
CA PHE A 131 -11.30 2.20 -10.04
C PHE A 131 -12.39 2.98 -10.80
N LEU A 132 -12.70 2.61 -12.06
CA LEU A 132 -13.79 3.21 -12.84
C LEU A 132 -15.17 2.59 -12.57
N GLN A 133 -15.30 1.63 -11.67
CA GLN A 133 -16.62 1.14 -11.25
C GLN A 133 -17.35 2.26 -10.50
N LYS A 134 -18.26 2.87 -11.28
CA LYS A 134 -19.09 4.00 -10.90
C LYS A 134 -19.80 3.81 -9.57
N GLY A 135 -19.57 4.73 -8.65
CA GLY A 135 -20.50 5.04 -7.56
C GLY A 135 -20.14 4.53 -6.18
N SER A 136 -19.61 3.33 -6.01
CA SER A 136 -19.37 2.73 -4.68
C SER A 136 -18.11 3.30 -4.00
N GLU A 137 -17.04 3.45 -4.75
CA GLU A 137 -15.73 3.84 -4.21
C GLU A 137 -15.65 5.35 -3.90
N LYS A 138 -16.20 6.19 -4.76
CA LYS A 138 -16.29 7.64 -4.54
C LYS A 138 -17.04 7.94 -3.24
N ASN A 139 -18.14 7.24 -3.00
CA ASN A 139 -18.91 7.38 -1.76
C ASN A 139 -18.13 6.86 -0.54
N SER A 140 -17.31 5.82 -0.71
CA SER A 140 -16.46 5.28 0.34
C SER A 140 -15.38 6.27 0.78
N ILE A 141 -14.63 6.87 -0.18
CA ILE A 141 -13.60 7.87 0.12
C ILE A 141 -14.20 9.12 0.77
N ILE A 142 -15.31 9.64 0.22
CA ILE A 142 -16.02 10.79 0.77
C ILE A 142 -16.50 10.51 2.21
N ASN A 143 -17.03 9.31 2.46
CA ASN A 143 -17.46 8.92 3.80
C ASN A 143 -16.28 8.81 4.78
N ILE A 144 -15.12 8.36 4.31
CA ILE A 144 -13.91 8.29 5.14
C ILE A 144 -13.41 9.70 5.47
N ILE A 145 -13.35 10.59 4.47
CA ILE A 145 -12.98 11.99 4.66
C ILE A 145 -13.91 12.66 5.70
N LYS A 146 -15.22 12.45 5.56
CA LYS A 146 -16.20 13.10 6.44
C LYS A 146 -16.26 12.52 7.84
N ASN A 147 -16.10 11.21 7.99
CA ASN A 147 -16.42 10.52 9.23
C ASN A 147 -15.19 10.01 10.00
N LYS A 148 -14.07 9.74 9.31
CA LYS A 148 -12.89 9.12 9.92
C LYS A 148 -11.66 10.02 9.95
N TYR A 149 -11.60 11.03 9.07
CA TYR A 149 -10.44 11.91 9.02
C TYR A 149 -10.39 12.82 10.26
N LYS A 150 -9.28 12.78 11.01
CA LYS A 150 -9.03 13.55 12.24
C LYS A 150 -7.64 14.19 12.18
N ASP A 151 -7.41 15.06 11.20
CA ASP A 151 -6.15 15.81 11.02
C ASP A 151 -4.87 14.93 10.98
N GLN A 152 -5.02 13.62 10.71
CA GLN A 152 -3.91 12.69 10.53
C GLN A 152 -4.12 11.87 9.27
N PRO A 153 -3.06 11.62 8.49
CA PRO A 153 -3.15 10.78 7.29
C PRO A 153 -3.74 9.40 7.60
N ILE A 154 -4.66 8.96 6.77
CA ILE A 154 -5.31 7.64 6.89
C ILE A 154 -4.80 6.77 5.76
N THR A 155 -4.34 5.56 6.11
CA THR A 155 -3.99 4.52 5.14
C THR A 155 -5.12 3.51 5.04
N ILE A 156 -5.48 3.16 3.80
CA ILE A 156 -6.51 2.19 3.46
C ILE A 156 -5.88 1.11 2.61
N GLU A 157 -6.13 -0.14 2.98
CA GLU A 157 -5.75 -1.32 2.22
C GLU A 157 -7.01 -1.86 1.55
N ASN A 158 -6.98 -2.04 0.24
CA ASN A 158 -8.08 -2.62 -0.53
C ASN A 158 -7.55 -3.68 -1.49
N GLU A 159 -8.33 -4.75 -1.67
CA GLU A 159 -8.08 -5.76 -2.68
C GLU A 159 -9.25 -5.76 -3.67
N ILE A 160 -8.95 -5.49 -4.93
CA ILE A 160 -9.93 -5.41 -6.01
C ILE A 160 -9.44 -6.28 -7.17
N ASN A 161 -10.25 -7.24 -7.59
CA ASN A 161 -9.92 -8.16 -8.70
C ASN A 161 -8.52 -8.81 -8.54
N ASN A 162 -8.20 -9.31 -7.35
CA ASN A 162 -6.91 -9.91 -7.03
C ASN A 162 -5.71 -8.95 -7.09
N THR A 163 -5.96 -7.65 -7.14
CA THR A 163 -4.92 -6.61 -7.07
C THR A 163 -5.01 -5.89 -5.73
N PHE A 164 -3.90 -5.84 -5.03
CA PHE A 164 -3.78 -5.19 -3.72
C PHE A 164 -3.37 -3.74 -3.90
N PHE A 165 -4.15 -2.83 -3.34
CA PHE A 165 -3.93 -1.39 -3.39
C PHE A 165 -3.72 -0.81 -2.00
N VAL A 166 -2.79 0.13 -1.92
CA VAL A 166 -2.58 0.97 -0.74
C VAL A 166 -2.91 2.40 -1.11
N SER A 167 -3.89 2.96 -0.41
CA SER A 167 -4.32 4.36 -0.58
C SER A 167 -4.02 5.15 0.69
N THR A 168 -3.47 6.34 0.54
CA THR A 168 -3.23 7.28 1.65
C THR A 168 -4.04 8.54 1.41
N ILE A 169 -4.86 8.90 2.39
CA ILE A 169 -5.67 10.13 2.41
C ILE A 169 -5.03 11.11 3.37
N SER A 170 -4.78 12.32 2.94
CA SER A 170 -4.32 13.42 3.80
C SER A 170 -5.00 14.73 3.44
N ASP A 171 -5.07 15.64 4.40
CA ASP A 171 -5.44 17.02 4.14
C ASP A 171 -4.36 17.70 3.29
N LEU A 172 -4.79 18.63 2.45
CA LEU A 172 -3.93 19.51 1.70
C LEU A 172 -4.05 20.89 2.31
N LYS A 173 -2.91 21.40 2.80
CA LYS A 173 -2.81 22.71 3.44
C LYS A 173 -2.09 23.68 2.54
N LEU A 174 -2.64 24.88 2.40
CA LEU A 174 -1.98 26.02 1.79
C LEU A 174 -1.93 27.14 2.85
N LYS A 175 -0.74 27.63 3.17
CA LYS A 175 -0.53 28.63 4.25
C LYS A 175 -1.19 28.20 5.56
N ASP A 176 -0.96 26.96 5.96
CA ASP A 176 -1.53 26.32 7.17
C ASP A 176 -3.08 26.21 7.20
N VAL A 177 -3.75 26.53 6.10
CA VAL A 177 -5.20 26.38 5.99
C VAL A 177 -5.53 25.16 5.16
N VAL A 178 -6.33 24.24 5.70
CA VAL A 178 -6.84 23.09 4.94
C VAL A 178 -7.72 23.59 3.81
N VAL A 179 -7.33 23.32 2.56
CA VAL A 179 -8.09 23.68 1.34
C VAL A 179 -8.87 22.51 0.77
N GLY A 180 -8.47 21.28 1.08
CA GLY A 180 -9.12 20.05 0.65
C GLY A 180 -8.33 18.84 1.06
N TYR A 181 -8.48 17.76 0.29
CA TYR A 181 -7.82 16.48 0.57
C TYR A 181 -7.18 15.93 -0.69
N ILE A 182 -6.10 15.19 -0.50
CA ILE A 182 -5.44 14.43 -1.56
C ILE A 182 -5.44 12.95 -1.20
N VAL A 183 -5.70 12.12 -2.20
CA VAL A 183 -5.65 10.67 -2.09
C VAL A 183 -4.62 10.14 -3.08
N VAL A 184 -3.61 9.48 -2.58
CA VAL A 184 -2.58 8.83 -3.38
C VAL A 184 -2.78 7.32 -3.28
N THR A 185 -2.85 6.65 -4.42
CA THR A 185 -3.07 5.21 -4.51
C THR A 185 -1.97 4.55 -5.34
N ASN A 186 -1.45 3.43 -4.82
CA ASN A 186 -0.54 2.56 -5.55
C ASN A 186 -1.02 1.11 -5.52
N GLU A 187 -0.80 0.42 -6.63
CA GLU A 187 -0.78 -1.02 -6.65
C GLU A 187 0.41 -1.53 -5.82
N ALA A 188 0.13 -2.48 -4.94
CA ALA A 188 1.10 -2.97 -3.97
C ALA A 188 1.13 -4.51 -3.90
N ASN A 189 0.89 -5.18 -5.03
CA ASN A 189 0.95 -6.65 -5.14
C ASN A 189 2.32 -7.20 -4.73
N ASN A 190 3.39 -6.44 -4.93
CA ASN A 190 4.72 -6.78 -4.46
C ASN A 190 4.77 -6.97 -2.93
N ILE A 191 3.91 -6.30 -2.17
CA ILE A 191 3.80 -6.50 -0.71
C ILE A 191 3.30 -7.92 -0.43
N LEU A 192 2.23 -8.36 -1.10
CA LEU A 192 1.68 -9.71 -0.90
C LEU A 192 2.71 -10.79 -1.26
N ILE A 193 3.43 -10.60 -2.37
CA ILE A 193 4.51 -11.52 -2.80
C ILE A 193 5.61 -11.55 -1.74
N ALA A 194 6.10 -10.38 -1.31
CA ALA A 194 7.15 -10.29 -0.31
C ALA A 194 6.73 -10.88 1.05
N VAL A 195 5.47 -10.72 1.44
CA VAL A 195 4.90 -11.33 2.65
C VAL A 195 4.89 -12.86 2.52
N ALA A 196 4.40 -13.39 1.38
CA ALA A 196 4.33 -14.82 1.12
C ALA A 196 5.73 -15.46 1.11
N GLU A 197 6.70 -14.85 0.42
CA GLU A 197 8.08 -15.32 0.36
C GLU A 197 8.73 -15.35 1.74
N ARG A 198 8.62 -14.26 2.52
CA ARG A 198 9.16 -14.19 3.88
C ARG A 198 8.50 -15.20 4.82
N LYS A 199 7.17 -15.33 4.73
CA LYS A 199 6.42 -16.34 5.49
C LYS A 199 6.92 -17.75 5.20
N ASN A 200 7.05 -18.10 3.92
CA ASN A 200 7.53 -19.41 3.50
C ASN A 200 8.98 -19.65 3.95
N PHE A 201 9.85 -18.66 3.82
CA PHE A 201 11.24 -18.75 4.28
C PHE A 201 11.31 -19.01 5.79
N ILE A 202 10.58 -18.24 6.59
CA ILE A 202 10.58 -18.37 8.06
C ILE A 202 10.03 -19.73 8.49
N ILE A 203 8.91 -20.17 7.90
CA ILE A 203 8.33 -21.49 8.21
C ILE A 203 9.32 -22.60 7.89
N ARG A 204 9.97 -22.57 6.72
CA ARG A 204 10.99 -23.56 6.36
C ARG A 204 12.19 -23.55 7.32
N THR A 205 12.65 -22.37 7.72
CA THR A 205 13.77 -22.21 8.66
C THR A 205 13.41 -22.78 10.03
N VAL A 206 12.24 -22.42 10.56
CA VAL A 206 11.75 -22.95 11.86
C VAL A 206 11.60 -24.47 11.80
N LEU A 207 11.07 -25.01 10.71
CA LEU A 207 10.93 -26.46 10.52
C LEU A 207 12.29 -27.16 10.46
N ALA A 208 13.28 -26.58 9.76
CA ALA A 208 14.64 -27.12 9.70
C ALA A 208 15.33 -27.14 11.09
N ILE A 209 15.20 -26.05 11.85
CA ILE A 209 15.70 -26.00 13.24
C ILE A 209 15.02 -27.04 14.11
N ALA A 210 13.69 -27.18 13.99
CA ALA A 210 12.91 -28.18 14.73
C ALA A 210 13.41 -29.60 14.46
N LEU A 211 13.66 -29.90 13.18
CA LEU A 211 14.15 -31.22 12.74
C LEU A 211 15.55 -31.50 13.29
N VAL A 212 16.46 -30.53 13.25
CA VAL A 212 17.81 -30.67 13.82
C VAL A 212 17.74 -30.98 15.32
N ILE A 213 16.94 -30.23 16.08
CA ILE A 213 16.81 -30.45 17.53
C ILE A 213 16.16 -31.81 17.82
N LEU A 214 15.19 -32.24 17.01
CA LEU A 214 14.56 -33.55 17.15
C LEU A 214 15.59 -34.67 16.93
N ILE A 215 16.45 -34.57 15.89
CA ILE A 215 17.52 -35.53 15.63
C ILE A 215 18.47 -35.58 16.83
N PHE A 216 18.96 -34.43 17.31
CA PHE A 216 19.84 -34.40 18.49
C PHE A 216 19.18 -35.01 19.74
N SER A 217 17.88 -34.79 19.91
CA SER A 217 17.11 -35.36 21.04
C SER A 217 16.98 -36.88 20.96
N LEU A 218 17.06 -37.48 19.75
CA LEU A 218 17.00 -38.95 19.60
C LEU A 218 18.35 -39.63 19.87
N PHE A 219 19.47 -38.89 19.72
CA PHE A 219 20.83 -39.43 19.98
C PHE A 219 21.28 -39.26 21.45
N LEU A 220 20.55 -38.56 22.26
CA LEU A 220 20.82 -38.33 23.69
C LEU A 220 20.04 -39.26 24.57
#